data_19bc4bc1b1136c0b1ab7134373bf2292
#
_entry.id   19bc4bc1b1136c0b1ab7134373bf2292
#
_cell.length_a   1.000
_cell.length_b   1.000
_cell.length_c   1.000
_cell.angle_alpha   90.00
_cell.angle_beta   90.00
_cell.angle_gamma   90.00
#
_symmetry.space_group_name_H-M   'P 1'
#
loop_
_entity.id
_entity.type
_entity.pdbx_description
1 polymer ?
#
loop_
_entity_poly.entity_id
_entity_poly.type
_entity_poly.pdbx_seq_one_letter_code
_entity_poly.pdbx_strand_id
1 'polypeptide(L)'
;MVYFEISTTKYDEDIKIIQVALTKMSALCNVDRGFMFGEPVSKFGWTFFQLIIEQELYFGIESKFSDMIKKCKGSKQDEKFTDFISRYFKSRGCNVKVKMVKD
;
A
#
# COMPACT_ATOMS: atom_id res chain seq x y z
N MET A 1 3.62 10.32 -8.69
CA MET A 1 3.75 8.98 -8.11
C MET A 1 3.85 9.07 -6.60
N VAL A 2 3.32 8.09 -5.91
CA VAL A 2 3.36 8.03 -4.46
C VAL A 2 4.18 6.82 -4.05
N TYR A 3 5.11 7.01 -3.12
CA TYR A 3 6.05 5.98 -2.70
C TYR A 3 5.78 5.59 -1.25
N PHE A 4 5.76 4.28 -1.01
CA PHE A 4 5.65 3.73 0.35
C PHE A 4 6.83 2.81 0.61
N GLU A 5 7.30 2.80 1.85
CA GLU A 5 8.23 1.78 2.31
C GLU A 5 7.44 0.75 3.11
N ILE A 6 7.58 -0.51 2.75
CA ILE A 6 6.92 -1.60 3.44
C ILE A 6 8.00 -2.45 4.13
N SER A 7 7.75 -2.79 5.39
CA SER A 7 8.66 -3.61 6.19
C SER A 7 7.94 -4.86 6.66
N THR A 8 8.60 -6.01 6.51
CA THR A 8 8.01 -7.28 6.89
C THR A 8 9.07 -8.28 7.32
N THR A 9 8.66 -9.23 8.16
CA THR A 9 9.50 -10.38 8.52
C THR A 9 9.18 -11.62 7.67
N LYS A 10 8.17 -11.54 6.80
CA LYS A 10 7.68 -12.66 5.98
C LYS A 10 7.50 -12.22 4.52
N TYR A 11 8.57 -11.71 3.94
CA TYR A 11 8.50 -11.11 2.61
C TYR A 11 7.88 -12.03 1.55
N ASP A 12 8.31 -13.28 1.47
CA ASP A 12 7.86 -14.19 0.41
C ASP A 12 6.34 -14.45 0.47
N GLU A 13 5.78 -14.46 1.67
CA GLU A 13 4.33 -14.63 1.85
C GLU A 13 3.59 -13.32 1.62
N ASP A 14 4.09 -12.25 2.24
CA ASP A 14 3.39 -10.98 2.25
C ASP A 14 3.37 -10.30 0.88
N ILE A 15 4.44 -10.43 0.09
CA ILE A 15 4.47 -9.80 -1.24
C ILE A 15 3.38 -10.35 -2.15
N LYS A 16 3.07 -11.63 -2.03
CA LYS A 16 2.00 -12.26 -2.81
C LYS A 16 0.63 -11.72 -2.43
N ILE A 17 0.41 -11.56 -1.13
CA ILE A 17 -0.87 -11.02 -0.62
C ILE A 17 -1.04 -9.57 -1.07
N ILE A 18 0.01 -8.77 -0.94
CA ILE A 18 0.00 -7.37 -1.33
C ILE A 18 -0.26 -7.23 -2.84
N GLN A 19 0.39 -8.06 -3.65
CA GLN A 19 0.21 -8.03 -5.10
C GLN A 19 -1.23 -8.34 -5.49
N VAL A 20 -1.83 -9.36 -4.89
CA VAL A 20 -3.23 -9.71 -5.15
C VAL A 20 -4.17 -8.59 -4.70
N ALA A 21 -3.92 -8.03 -3.52
CA ALA A 21 -4.73 -6.93 -2.97
C ALA A 21 -4.72 -5.71 -3.88
N LEU A 22 -3.54 -5.32 -4.35
CA LEU A 22 -3.40 -4.15 -5.22
C LEU A 22 -3.96 -4.41 -6.62
N THR A 23 -3.85 -5.63 -7.11
CA THR A 23 -4.45 -6.01 -8.40
C THR A 23 -5.97 -5.85 -8.33
N LYS A 24 -6.59 -6.26 -7.21
CA LYS A 24 -8.03 -6.07 -7.02
C LYS A 24 -8.41 -4.60 -6.92
N MET A 25 -7.61 -3.81 -6.21
CA MET A 25 -7.84 -2.37 -6.14
C MET A 25 -7.77 -1.71 -7.51
N SER A 26 -6.78 -2.09 -8.29
CA SER A 26 -6.62 -1.57 -9.66
C SER A 26 -7.84 -1.88 -10.50
N ALA A 27 -8.34 -3.11 -10.42
CA ALA A 27 -9.54 -3.51 -11.16
C ALA A 27 -10.76 -2.72 -10.70
N LEU A 28 -10.94 -2.52 -9.40
CA LEU A 28 -12.05 -1.74 -8.86
C LEU A 28 -12.00 -0.29 -9.29
N CYS A 29 -10.81 0.26 -9.45
CA CYS A 29 -10.61 1.64 -9.88
C CYS A 29 -10.56 1.78 -11.41
N ASN A 30 -10.70 0.68 -12.12
CA ASN A 30 -10.64 0.64 -13.58
C ASN A 30 -9.32 1.19 -14.12
N VAL A 31 -8.23 0.86 -13.45
CA VAL A 31 -6.87 1.25 -13.81
C VAL A 31 -6.10 -0.01 -14.19
N ASP A 32 -5.34 0.04 -15.27
CA ASP A 32 -4.52 -1.09 -15.71
C ASP A 32 -3.25 -1.14 -14.87
N ARG A 33 -3.25 -1.99 -13.83
CA ARG A 33 -2.19 -2.18 -12.87
C ARG A 33 -1.97 -0.94 -11.98
N GLY A 34 -1.15 0.04 -12.41
CA GLY A 34 -0.94 1.30 -11.67
C GLY A 34 -0.05 1.22 -10.45
N PHE A 35 0.67 0.11 -10.25
CA PHE A 35 1.59 -0.04 -9.13
C PHE A 35 2.79 -0.90 -9.52
N MET A 36 3.87 -0.76 -8.78
CA MET A 36 5.06 -1.58 -8.95
C MET A 36 5.83 -1.67 -7.63
N PHE A 37 6.74 -2.64 -7.54
CA PHE A 37 7.56 -2.85 -6.35
C PHE A 37 9.03 -2.60 -6.68
N GLY A 38 9.75 -2.00 -5.72
CA GLY A 38 11.19 -1.86 -5.79
C GLY A 38 11.89 -3.13 -5.30
N GLU A 39 13.20 -3.12 -5.42
CA GLU A 39 14.04 -4.24 -4.99
C GLU A 39 14.00 -4.41 -3.47
N PRO A 40 13.80 -5.63 -2.96
CA PRO A 40 13.82 -5.85 -1.52
C PRO A 40 15.25 -5.83 -0.96
N VAL A 41 15.38 -5.30 0.25
CA VAL A 41 16.63 -5.27 1.00
C VAL A 41 16.37 -5.86 2.37
N SER A 42 17.17 -6.86 2.75
CA SER A 42 17.00 -7.54 4.04
C SER A 42 18.08 -7.09 5.03
N LYS A 43 17.66 -6.75 6.27
CA LYS A 43 18.53 -6.36 7.37
C LYS A 43 17.95 -6.84 8.69
N PHE A 44 18.74 -7.51 9.48
CA PHE A 44 18.37 -7.92 10.85
C PHE A 44 17.03 -8.68 10.91
N GLY A 45 16.79 -9.57 9.96
CA GLY A 45 15.56 -10.37 9.92
C GLY A 45 14.36 -9.65 9.33
N TRP A 46 14.50 -8.39 8.96
CA TRP A 46 13.45 -7.62 8.30
C TRP A 46 13.77 -7.45 6.82
N THR A 47 12.75 -7.40 6.01
CA THR A 47 12.87 -7.07 4.60
C THR A 47 12.13 -5.76 4.34
N PHE A 48 12.81 -4.84 3.66
CA PHE A 48 12.28 -3.52 3.30
C PHE A 48 12.17 -3.44 1.79
N PHE A 49 11.05 -2.96 1.29
CA PHE A 49 10.89 -2.75 -0.14
C PHE A 49 9.94 -1.57 -0.38
N GLN A 50 10.05 -0.97 -1.55
CA GLN A 50 9.18 0.13 -1.94
C GLN A 50 7.96 -0.38 -2.67
N LEU A 51 6.83 0.24 -2.39
CA LEU A 51 5.62 0.13 -3.20
C LEU A 51 5.42 1.49 -3.86
N ILE A 52 5.34 1.49 -5.18
CA ILE A 52 5.16 2.70 -5.96
C ILE A 52 3.75 2.65 -6.54
N ILE A 53 2.92 3.66 -6.23
CA ILE A 53 1.57 3.77 -6.76
C ILE A 53 1.54 4.96 -7.71
N GLU A 54 1.13 4.72 -8.96
CA GLU A 54 0.97 5.79 -9.95
C GLU A 54 -0.20 6.68 -9.56
N GLN A 55 -0.15 7.93 -9.96
CA GLN A 55 -1.15 8.92 -9.55
C GLN A 55 -2.56 8.51 -9.95
N GLU A 56 -2.74 7.91 -11.11
CA GLU A 56 -4.05 7.46 -11.57
C GLU A 56 -4.68 6.47 -10.58
N LEU A 57 -3.90 5.49 -10.12
CA LEU A 57 -4.39 4.53 -9.15
C LEU A 57 -4.59 5.19 -7.78
N TYR A 58 -3.67 6.06 -7.37
CA TYR A 58 -3.77 6.75 -6.10
C TYR A 58 -5.08 7.56 -6.02
N PHE A 59 -5.36 8.36 -7.04
CA PHE A 59 -6.60 9.14 -7.09
C PHE A 59 -7.83 8.25 -7.21
N GLY A 60 -7.72 7.15 -7.93
CA GLY A 60 -8.80 6.17 -8.03
C GLY A 60 -9.17 5.57 -6.69
N ILE A 61 -8.17 5.21 -5.89
CA ILE A 61 -8.39 4.67 -4.54
C ILE A 61 -8.99 5.75 -3.64
N GLU A 62 -8.45 6.97 -3.67
CA GLU A 62 -9.00 8.08 -2.88
C GLU A 62 -10.46 8.35 -3.19
N SER A 63 -10.82 8.29 -4.45
CA SER A 63 -12.19 8.52 -4.88
C SER A 63 -13.11 7.36 -4.50
N LYS A 64 -12.69 6.14 -4.80
CA LYS A 64 -13.49 4.93 -4.60
C LYS A 64 -13.73 4.64 -3.12
N PHE A 65 -12.72 4.85 -2.30
CA PHE A 65 -12.76 4.50 -0.87
C PHE A 65 -12.74 5.73 0.03
N SER A 66 -13.20 6.88 -0.47
CA SER A 66 -13.11 8.13 0.28
C SER A 66 -13.76 8.08 1.66
N ASP A 67 -14.92 7.43 1.79
CA ASP A 67 -15.61 7.33 3.08
C ASP A 67 -14.81 6.51 4.09
N MET A 68 -14.19 5.44 3.63
CA MET A 68 -13.35 4.59 4.48
C MET A 68 -12.07 5.31 4.88
N ILE A 69 -11.47 6.03 3.95
CA ILE A 69 -10.23 6.77 4.22
C ILE A 69 -10.48 7.88 5.24
N LYS A 70 -11.60 8.57 5.16
CA LYS A 70 -11.96 9.63 6.11
C LYS A 70 -12.02 9.13 7.55
N LYS A 71 -12.36 7.87 7.75
CA LYS A 71 -12.46 7.25 9.08
C LYS A 71 -11.13 6.72 9.58
N CYS A 72 -10.09 6.76 8.78
CA CYS A 72 -8.78 6.27 9.16
C CYS A 72 -8.04 7.27 10.03
N LYS A 73 -6.98 6.78 10.71
CA LYS A 73 -6.19 7.60 11.61
C LYS A 73 -5.26 8.53 10.84
N GLY A 74 -5.10 9.74 11.37
CA GLY A 74 -4.22 10.74 10.80
C GLY A 74 -4.89 12.09 10.73
N SER A 75 -4.09 13.14 10.77
CA SER A 75 -4.58 14.51 10.65
C SER A 75 -4.57 15.01 9.21
N LYS A 76 -3.73 14.41 8.37
CA LYS A 76 -3.59 14.79 6.97
C LYS A 76 -4.08 13.67 6.06
N GLN A 77 -4.41 14.04 4.83
CA GLN A 77 -4.94 13.08 3.85
C GLN A 77 -3.95 11.94 3.56
N ASP A 78 -2.68 12.25 3.42
CA ASP A 78 -1.66 11.22 3.15
C ASP A 78 -1.48 10.26 4.33
N GLU A 79 -1.63 10.74 5.56
CA GLU A 79 -1.60 9.89 6.75
C GLU A 79 -2.80 8.93 6.78
N LYS A 80 -3.98 9.46 6.46
CA LYS A 80 -5.19 8.64 6.40
C LYS A 80 -5.12 7.60 5.29
N PHE A 81 -4.58 7.98 4.14
CA PHE A 81 -4.39 7.05 3.03
C PHE A 81 -3.45 5.91 3.43
N THR A 82 -2.34 6.24 4.08
CA THR A 82 -1.36 5.25 4.54
C THR A 82 -1.99 4.27 5.54
N ASP A 83 -2.76 4.80 6.49
CA ASP A 83 -3.47 3.97 7.46
C ASP A 83 -4.50 3.07 6.76
N PHE A 84 -5.20 3.59 5.76
CA PHE A 84 -6.16 2.82 4.99
C PHE A 84 -5.48 1.64 4.28
N ILE A 85 -4.37 1.89 3.60
CA ILE A 85 -3.61 0.84 2.90
C ILE A 85 -3.13 -0.22 3.88
N SER A 86 -2.60 0.20 5.03
CA SER A 86 -2.16 -0.72 6.07
C SER A 86 -3.29 -1.62 6.55
N ARG A 87 -4.46 -1.03 6.81
CA ARG A 87 -5.64 -1.79 7.24
C ARG A 87 -6.16 -2.71 6.16
N TYR A 88 -6.08 -2.28 4.91
CA TYR A 88 -6.52 -3.10 3.78
C TYR A 88 -5.68 -4.37 3.70
N PHE A 89 -4.35 -4.24 3.83
CA PHE A 89 -3.47 -5.40 3.84
C PHE A 89 -3.74 -6.31 5.05
N LYS A 90 -3.96 -5.72 6.23
CA LYS A 90 -4.27 -6.50 7.44
C LYS A 90 -5.55 -7.31 7.27
N SER A 91 -6.55 -6.74 6.64
CA SER A 91 -7.82 -7.45 6.42
C SER A 91 -7.65 -8.68 5.53
N ARG A 92 -6.55 -8.76 4.81
CA ARG A 92 -6.23 -9.89 3.93
C ARG A 92 -5.16 -10.82 4.52
N GLY A 93 -4.88 -10.67 5.81
CA GLY A 93 -3.94 -11.53 6.52
C GLY A 93 -2.48 -11.11 6.38
N CYS A 94 -2.22 -9.89 5.93
CA CYS A 94 -0.88 -9.38 5.73
C CYS A 94 -0.56 -8.32 6.78
N ASN A 95 0.26 -8.67 7.75
CA ASN A 95 0.59 -7.78 8.86
C ASN A 95 1.97 -7.14 8.63
N VAL A 96 1.99 -6.07 7.85
CA VAL A 96 3.21 -5.34 7.50
C VAL A 96 3.15 -3.91 8.02
N LYS A 97 4.31 -3.27 8.11
CA LYS A 97 4.41 -1.85 8.41
C LYS A 97 4.46 -1.08 7.09
N VAL A 98 3.63 -0.05 6.98
CA VAL A 98 3.54 0.77 5.78
C VAL A 98 3.85 2.22 6.18
N LYS A 99 4.76 2.84 5.47
CA LYS A 99 5.15 4.22 5.71
C LYS A 99 5.25 4.95 4.38
N MET A 100 4.60 6.11 4.28
CA MET A 100 4.72 6.93 3.08
C MET A 100 6.09 7.61 3.06
N VAL A 101 6.77 7.52 1.93
CA VAL A 101 8.06 8.17 1.73
C VAL A 101 7.81 9.55 1.14
N LYS A 102 8.32 10.58 1.81
CA LYS A 102 8.20 11.96 1.34
C LYS A 102 9.55 12.48 0.89
N ASP A 103 9.54 13.26 -0.16
CA ASP A 103 10.74 13.92 -0.67
C ASP A 103 11.16 15.08 0.22
#